data_847edebd863e75062b17fe5c36e8178a
#
_entry.id   847edebd863e75062b17fe5c36e8178a
#
_cell.length_a   1.000
_cell.length_b   1.000
_cell.length_c   1.000
_cell.angle_alpha   90.00
_cell.angle_beta   90.00
_cell.angle_gamma   90.00
#
_symmetry.space_group_name_H-M   'P 1'
#
loop_
_entity.id
_entity.type
_entity.pdbx_description
1 polymer ?
#
loop_
_entity_poly.entity_id
_entity_poly.type
_entity_poly.pdbx_seq_one_letter_code
_entity_poly.pdbx_strand_id
1 'polypeptide(L)'
;MGKGPGCVLCGHMCRVDRSGPSLGRCGAGTLVGFSSSLIHPGEEPPLSGLVGNGGSGTIFFSRCNLSCVFCQNWQISQANQNTRDIGVDELVETMFKLASMGAHNVNLVSPTPYAFEIAKALSKAKIQGLSIPVVYNTGGYDSPTCLAMLDGLVDVYLPDAKIGLSPEADENDPDPDSMRLFGARDYVKYNRLALKEMKRQVGHLILDGRGLAAKGLLVRHLVLPDNLARTDSALRWLRDHLGADLHLSLMAQYHPAHLIKVGDNPEYRSYPGLGRPLSVREYEKWTDFAWSLGLHNTFVQDLEAATQMRPDFDKPDVFN
;
A
#
# COMPACT_ATOMS: atom_id res chain seq x y z
N MET A 1 13.20 -33.78 4.48
CA MET A 1 12.24 -32.73 4.15
C MET A 1 13.00 -31.68 3.36
N GLY A 2 12.73 -31.54 2.04
CA GLY A 2 13.42 -30.57 1.20
C GLY A 2 13.09 -29.17 1.67
N LYS A 3 14.13 -28.32 1.85
CA LYS A 3 13.93 -26.91 2.10
C LYS A 3 13.14 -26.34 0.94
N GLY A 4 11.97 -25.78 1.21
CA GLY A 4 11.16 -25.10 0.19
C GLY A 4 11.95 -23.97 -0.47
N PRO A 5 11.42 -23.35 -1.56
CA PRO A 5 12.16 -22.38 -2.38
C PRO A 5 12.57 -21.09 -1.64
N GLY A 6 12.35 -20.98 -0.34
CA GLY A 6 12.58 -19.79 0.47
C GLY A 6 11.59 -18.67 0.18
N CYS A 7 11.77 -17.48 0.79
CA CYS A 7 10.85 -16.36 0.67
C CYS A 7 10.86 -15.74 -0.74
N VAL A 8 9.71 -15.76 -1.41
CA VAL A 8 9.47 -15.19 -2.75
C VAL A 8 8.22 -14.28 -2.78
N LEU A 9 7.84 -13.69 -1.64
CA LEU A 9 6.60 -12.92 -1.50
C LEU A 9 6.59 -11.59 -2.24
N CYS A 10 7.75 -11.03 -2.55
CA CYS A 10 7.88 -9.74 -3.25
C CYS A 10 9.01 -9.77 -4.27
N GLY A 11 9.15 -8.69 -5.05
CA GLY A 11 10.15 -8.54 -6.10
C GLY A 11 11.60 -8.69 -5.63
N HIS A 12 11.89 -8.55 -4.34
CA HIS A 12 13.25 -8.80 -3.82
C HIS A 12 13.69 -10.26 -3.94
N MET A 13 12.76 -11.22 -4.04
CA MET A 13 13.10 -12.64 -4.23
C MET A 13 14.22 -13.12 -3.31
N CYS A 14 14.17 -12.77 -2.01
CA CYS A 14 15.27 -12.99 -1.05
C CYS A 14 15.65 -14.46 -0.89
N ARG A 15 14.71 -15.40 -1.11
CA ARG A 15 14.90 -16.85 -0.98
C ARG A 15 15.47 -17.32 0.37
N VAL A 16 15.29 -16.52 1.42
CA VAL A 16 15.69 -16.87 2.79
C VAL A 16 14.67 -17.82 3.41
N ASP A 17 15.17 -18.71 4.26
CA ASP A 17 14.33 -19.49 5.19
C ASP A 17 14.01 -18.61 6.39
N ARG A 18 12.77 -18.13 6.48
CA ARG A 18 12.32 -17.18 7.51
C ARG A 18 12.14 -17.84 8.89
N SER A 19 12.23 -19.17 8.98
CA SER A 19 12.28 -19.89 10.26
C SER A 19 13.70 -19.92 10.86
N GLY A 20 14.71 -19.58 10.07
CA GLY A 20 16.11 -19.55 10.48
C GLY A 20 16.56 -18.17 10.99
N PRO A 21 17.84 -18.05 11.33
CA PRO A 21 18.42 -16.79 11.83
C PRO A 21 18.59 -15.72 10.74
N SER A 22 18.55 -16.10 9.47
CA SER A 22 18.72 -15.18 8.34
C SER A 22 17.39 -14.60 7.94
N LEU A 23 17.21 -13.30 8.10
CA LEU A 23 16.02 -12.59 7.67
C LEU A 23 16.21 -12.01 6.26
N GLY A 24 15.12 -11.90 5.51
CA GLY A 24 15.12 -11.20 4.23
C GLY A 24 15.21 -9.68 4.39
N ARG A 25 15.17 -8.96 3.25
CA ARG A 25 15.31 -7.49 3.25
C ARG A 25 14.30 -6.77 4.16
N CYS A 26 13.09 -7.27 4.28
CA CYS A 26 12.05 -6.69 5.14
C CYS A 26 12.22 -7.00 6.63
N GLY A 27 13.14 -7.88 7.01
CA GLY A 27 13.36 -8.28 8.41
C GLY A 27 12.21 -9.10 9.03
N ALA A 28 11.23 -9.56 8.24
CA ALA A 28 10.11 -10.32 8.75
C ALA A 28 10.46 -11.80 8.98
N GLY A 29 10.07 -12.35 10.12
CA GLY A 29 10.15 -13.77 10.48
C GLY A 29 8.89 -14.54 10.13
N THR A 30 8.57 -15.59 10.92
CA THR A 30 7.38 -16.45 10.76
C THR A 30 6.18 -15.98 11.57
N LEU A 31 6.36 -15.04 12.50
CA LEU A 31 5.26 -14.41 13.22
C LEU A 31 4.92 -13.08 12.53
N VAL A 32 3.69 -12.63 12.74
CA VAL A 32 3.21 -11.37 12.15
C VAL A 32 3.63 -10.21 13.04
N GLY A 33 4.46 -9.31 12.49
CA GLY A 33 4.80 -8.07 13.18
C GLY A 33 3.61 -7.13 13.18
N PHE A 34 3.03 -6.93 14.35
CA PHE A 34 1.84 -6.10 14.57
C PHE A 34 2.24 -4.82 15.29
N SER A 35 1.73 -3.69 14.82
CA SER A 35 1.90 -2.39 15.49
C SER A 35 0.63 -1.96 16.19
N SER A 36 -0.45 -1.73 15.44
CA SER A 36 -1.73 -1.26 16.00
C SER A 36 -2.92 -1.68 15.15
N SER A 37 -4.12 -1.56 15.74
CA SER A 37 -5.38 -1.70 15.00
C SER A 37 -6.41 -0.70 15.53
N LEU A 38 -7.14 -0.05 14.60
CA LEU A 38 -8.13 0.98 14.94
C LEU A 38 -9.17 1.14 13.82
N ILE A 39 -10.24 1.87 14.11
CA ILE A 39 -11.17 2.35 13.07
C ILE A 39 -10.59 3.67 12.51
N HIS A 40 -10.22 3.65 11.23
CA HIS A 40 -9.64 4.79 10.53
C HIS A 40 -10.71 5.49 9.67
N PRO A 41 -11.03 6.77 9.96
CA PRO A 41 -12.04 7.51 9.21
C PRO A 41 -11.50 8.16 7.94
N GLY A 42 -10.19 8.21 7.73
CA GLY A 42 -9.52 8.99 6.69
C GLY A 42 -8.89 8.17 5.55
N GLU A 43 -9.30 6.90 5.36
CA GLU A 43 -8.96 6.16 4.14
C GLU A 43 -9.78 6.68 2.95
N GLU A 44 -9.55 6.15 1.77
CA GLU A 44 -10.33 6.49 0.57
C GLU A 44 -11.84 6.38 0.83
N PRO A 45 -12.66 7.30 0.28
CA PRO A 45 -14.11 7.33 0.55
C PRO A 45 -14.83 6.00 0.41
N PRO A 46 -14.51 5.11 -0.57
CA PRO A 46 -15.12 3.79 -0.64
C PRO A 46 -14.76 2.84 0.51
N LEU A 47 -13.72 3.13 1.29
CA LEU A 47 -13.28 2.29 2.40
C LEU A 47 -13.73 2.80 3.75
N SER A 48 -13.62 4.11 3.99
CA SER A 48 -13.99 4.73 5.27
C SER A 48 -15.45 5.18 5.32
N GLY A 49 -16.09 5.41 4.18
CA GLY A 49 -17.46 5.95 4.14
C GLY A 49 -17.53 7.42 4.53
N LEU A 50 -18.72 7.85 4.90
CA LEU A 50 -18.95 9.21 5.39
C LEU A 50 -18.45 9.37 6.83
N VAL A 51 -17.84 10.51 7.12
CA VAL A 51 -17.33 10.85 8.46
C VAL A 51 -18.44 10.71 9.51
N GLY A 52 -18.13 10.01 10.60
CA GLY A 52 -19.06 9.78 11.72
C GLY A 52 -19.88 8.48 11.65
N ASN A 53 -19.80 7.71 10.57
CA ASN A 53 -20.56 6.46 10.39
C ASN A 53 -19.67 5.20 10.36
N GLY A 54 -18.70 5.09 11.25
CA GLY A 54 -17.75 3.98 11.27
C GLY A 54 -16.41 4.37 10.63
N GLY A 55 -15.84 3.49 9.82
CA GLY A 55 -14.56 3.71 9.14
C GLY A 55 -13.95 2.40 8.66
N SER A 56 -12.74 2.50 8.13
CA SER A 56 -11.93 1.34 7.75
C SER A 56 -11.31 0.69 8.99
N GLY A 57 -11.54 -0.60 9.21
CA GLY A 57 -10.94 -1.37 10.30
C GLY A 57 -9.49 -1.70 9.99
N THR A 58 -8.59 -0.79 10.29
CA THR A 58 -7.21 -0.81 9.85
C THR A 58 -6.31 -1.57 10.82
N ILE A 59 -5.51 -2.50 10.27
CA ILE A 59 -4.45 -3.23 10.97
C ILE A 59 -3.11 -2.78 10.38
N PHE A 60 -2.29 -2.11 11.19
CA PHE A 60 -0.94 -1.69 10.82
C PHE A 60 0.07 -2.77 11.16
N PHE A 61 0.69 -3.32 10.13
CA PHE A 61 1.81 -4.22 10.30
C PHE A 61 3.12 -3.44 10.43
N SER A 62 4.03 -3.93 11.26
CA SER A 62 5.39 -3.45 11.27
C SER A 62 6.21 -4.10 10.16
N ARG A 63 7.34 -3.50 9.86
CA ARG A 63 8.19 -3.87 8.73
C ARG A 63 7.48 -3.67 7.38
N CYS A 64 8.26 -3.53 6.33
CA CYS A 64 7.75 -3.37 4.97
C CYS A 64 8.76 -3.96 3.98
N ASN A 65 8.28 -4.46 2.85
CA ASN A 65 9.15 -4.90 1.75
C ASN A 65 9.74 -3.74 0.95
N LEU A 66 9.31 -2.49 1.21
CA LEU A 66 9.88 -1.26 0.67
C LEU A 66 10.56 -0.44 1.78
N SER A 67 11.48 0.45 1.37
CA SER A 67 12.16 1.40 2.26
C SER A 67 12.06 2.82 1.69
N CYS A 68 10.81 3.31 1.55
CA CYS A 68 10.57 4.65 1.00
C CYS A 68 11.23 5.71 1.87
N VAL A 69 12.01 6.60 1.25
CA VAL A 69 12.81 7.62 1.95
C VAL A 69 11.97 8.72 2.61
N PHE A 70 10.72 8.86 2.18
CA PHE A 70 9.71 9.77 2.73
C PHE A 70 8.53 9.03 3.37
N CYS A 71 8.74 7.81 3.87
CA CYS A 71 7.67 7.00 4.43
C CYS A 71 7.02 7.70 5.63
N GLN A 72 5.71 7.89 5.59
CA GLN A 72 4.96 8.47 6.72
C GLN A 72 4.87 7.49 7.90
N ASN A 73 4.87 6.19 7.61
CA ASN A 73 4.81 5.11 8.59
C ASN A 73 6.21 4.54 8.93
N TRP A 74 7.28 5.33 8.78
CA TRP A 74 8.65 4.86 8.93
C TRP A 74 8.94 4.29 10.32
N GLN A 75 8.29 4.83 11.36
CA GLN A 75 8.45 4.38 12.75
C GLN A 75 8.19 2.88 12.88
N ILE A 76 7.13 2.37 12.25
CA ILE A 76 6.76 0.95 12.30
C ILE A 76 7.33 0.15 11.12
N SER A 77 7.41 0.74 9.94
CA SER A 77 7.82 0.01 8.73
C SER A 77 9.32 -0.20 8.60
N GLN A 78 10.14 0.68 9.18
CA GLN A 78 11.60 0.65 9.07
C GLN A 78 12.29 0.65 10.42
N ALA A 79 11.84 1.44 11.40
CA ALA A 79 12.42 1.49 12.74
C ALA A 79 11.87 0.42 13.71
N ASN A 80 10.80 -0.29 13.33
CA ASN A 80 10.14 -1.32 14.16
C ASN A 80 9.73 -0.84 15.56
N GLN A 81 9.34 0.43 15.69
CA GLN A 81 8.86 0.99 16.95
C GLN A 81 7.48 0.41 17.28
N ASN A 82 7.21 0.25 18.58
CA ASN A 82 5.91 -0.25 19.09
C ASN A 82 5.43 -1.54 18.40
N THR A 83 6.36 -2.45 18.09
CA THR A 83 6.09 -3.69 17.39
C THR A 83 6.05 -4.86 18.35
N ARG A 84 5.05 -5.72 18.21
CA ARG A 84 5.04 -7.06 18.81
C ARG A 84 4.74 -8.11 17.75
N ASP A 85 5.25 -9.29 17.94
CA ASP A 85 4.99 -10.42 17.05
C ASP A 85 3.77 -11.17 17.54
N ILE A 86 2.79 -11.41 16.65
CA ILE A 86 1.54 -12.14 16.94
C ILE A 86 1.38 -13.39 16.08
N GLY A 87 0.61 -14.33 16.58
CA GLY A 87 0.22 -15.55 15.85
C GLY A 87 -1.00 -15.33 14.94
N VAL A 88 -1.29 -16.34 14.13
CA VAL A 88 -2.45 -16.36 13.23
C VAL A 88 -3.77 -16.19 13.99
N ASP A 89 -3.91 -16.83 15.16
CA ASP A 89 -5.16 -16.82 15.94
C ASP A 89 -5.45 -15.41 16.48
N GLU A 90 -4.45 -14.71 17.01
CA GLU A 90 -4.59 -13.35 17.49
C GLU A 90 -4.90 -12.35 16.35
N LEU A 91 -4.36 -12.61 15.15
CA LEU A 91 -4.71 -11.81 13.97
C LEU A 91 -6.19 -12.00 13.61
N VAL A 92 -6.71 -13.23 13.67
CA VAL A 92 -8.14 -13.52 13.47
C VAL A 92 -9.00 -12.81 14.51
N GLU A 93 -8.65 -12.90 15.80
CA GLU A 93 -9.36 -12.19 16.87
C GLU A 93 -9.39 -10.69 16.65
N THR A 94 -8.27 -10.10 16.18
CA THR A 94 -8.19 -8.67 15.84
C THR A 94 -9.16 -8.29 14.72
N MET A 95 -9.30 -9.14 13.68
CA MET A 95 -10.26 -8.90 12.59
C MET A 95 -11.70 -8.90 13.10
N PHE A 96 -12.08 -9.87 13.94
CA PHE A 96 -13.42 -9.91 14.53
C PHE A 96 -13.67 -8.76 15.50
N LYS A 97 -12.68 -8.34 16.27
CA LYS A 97 -12.78 -7.17 17.12
C LYS A 97 -13.10 -5.91 16.31
N LEU A 98 -12.40 -5.66 15.21
CA LEU A 98 -12.69 -4.52 14.33
C LEU A 98 -14.09 -4.62 13.74
N ALA A 99 -14.52 -5.80 13.28
CA ALA A 99 -15.88 -6.02 12.79
C ALA A 99 -16.94 -5.72 13.86
N SER A 100 -16.72 -6.16 15.09
CA SER A 100 -17.64 -5.90 16.23
C SER A 100 -17.71 -4.42 16.63
N MET A 101 -16.65 -3.64 16.34
CA MET A 101 -16.59 -2.20 16.55
C MET A 101 -17.29 -1.40 15.44
N GLY A 102 -17.86 -2.07 14.43
CA GLY A 102 -18.57 -1.42 13.32
C GLY A 102 -17.68 -1.01 12.15
N ALA A 103 -16.51 -1.63 11.99
CA ALA A 103 -15.66 -1.41 10.83
C ALA A 103 -16.38 -1.80 9.53
N HIS A 104 -16.21 -1.01 8.47
CA HIS A 104 -16.77 -1.32 7.14
C HIS A 104 -16.02 -2.45 6.42
N ASN A 105 -14.76 -2.63 6.75
CA ASN A 105 -13.86 -3.63 6.19
C ASN A 105 -12.74 -3.96 7.18
N VAL A 106 -11.93 -4.98 6.86
CA VAL A 106 -10.63 -5.24 7.49
C VAL A 106 -9.54 -4.79 6.51
N ASN A 107 -8.86 -3.69 6.81
CA ASN A 107 -7.81 -3.09 5.98
C ASN A 107 -6.42 -3.47 6.50
N LEU A 108 -5.71 -4.27 5.72
CA LEU A 108 -4.40 -4.82 6.05
C LEU A 108 -3.30 -3.94 5.46
N VAL A 109 -2.65 -3.10 6.26
CA VAL A 109 -1.66 -2.09 5.80
C VAL A 109 -0.24 -2.65 5.81
N SER A 110 0.44 -2.64 4.64
CA SER A 110 1.77 -3.23 4.39
C SER A 110 1.84 -4.74 4.67
N PRO A 111 0.89 -5.55 4.15
CA PRO A 111 0.70 -6.94 4.50
C PRO A 111 1.70 -7.88 3.82
N THR A 112 2.37 -7.47 2.74
CA THR A 112 3.21 -8.31 1.89
C THR A 112 4.24 -9.16 2.65
N PRO A 113 4.96 -8.63 3.69
CA PRO A 113 5.89 -9.44 4.46
C PRO A 113 5.26 -10.66 5.15
N TYR A 114 3.96 -10.63 5.38
CA TYR A 114 3.21 -11.61 6.17
C TYR A 114 2.12 -12.30 5.35
N ALA A 115 2.16 -12.22 4.02
CA ALA A 115 1.10 -12.73 3.15
C ALA A 115 0.76 -14.22 3.39
N PHE A 116 1.75 -15.03 3.76
CA PHE A 116 1.55 -16.45 4.07
C PHE A 116 0.72 -16.67 5.35
N GLU A 117 1.04 -15.92 6.41
CA GLU A 117 0.33 -15.97 7.69
C GLU A 117 -1.05 -15.32 7.56
N ILE A 118 -1.15 -14.25 6.78
CA ILE A 118 -2.40 -13.56 6.43
C ILE A 118 -3.33 -14.49 5.66
N ALA A 119 -2.86 -15.22 4.67
CA ALA A 119 -3.68 -16.18 3.93
C ALA A 119 -4.29 -17.24 4.86
N LYS A 120 -3.53 -17.76 5.83
CA LYS A 120 -4.04 -18.68 6.86
C LYS A 120 -5.09 -18.02 7.76
N ALA A 121 -4.81 -16.78 8.21
CA ALA A 121 -5.74 -16.03 9.06
C ALA A 121 -7.05 -15.75 8.34
N LEU A 122 -7.00 -15.28 7.08
CA LEU A 122 -8.18 -14.99 6.27
C LEU A 122 -9.02 -16.25 6.00
N SER A 123 -8.36 -17.37 5.64
CA SER A 123 -9.05 -18.66 5.48
C SER A 123 -9.79 -19.05 6.75
N LYS A 124 -9.13 -18.94 7.92
CA LYS A 124 -9.74 -19.23 9.22
C LYS A 124 -10.88 -18.27 9.55
N ALA A 125 -10.68 -16.97 9.36
CA ALA A 125 -11.69 -15.95 9.64
C ALA A 125 -12.94 -16.12 8.76
N LYS A 126 -12.78 -16.41 7.46
CA LYS A 126 -13.91 -16.68 6.53
C LYS A 126 -14.70 -17.93 6.97
N ILE A 127 -14.03 -19.01 7.36
CA ILE A 127 -14.70 -20.23 7.91
C ILE A 127 -15.47 -19.89 9.19
N GLN A 128 -14.96 -18.99 10.02
CA GLN A 128 -15.61 -18.55 11.26
C GLN A 128 -16.71 -17.49 11.06
N GLY A 129 -16.98 -17.07 9.82
CA GLY A 129 -18.07 -16.15 9.48
C GLY A 129 -17.71 -14.68 9.47
N LEU A 130 -16.45 -14.31 9.23
CA LEU A 130 -16.09 -12.90 8.95
C LEU A 130 -16.83 -12.44 7.69
N SER A 131 -17.75 -11.46 7.85
CA SER A 131 -18.69 -11.04 6.80
C SER A 131 -18.37 -9.69 6.16
N ILE A 132 -17.45 -8.89 6.73
CA ILE A 132 -17.03 -7.63 6.15
C ILE A 132 -15.90 -7.84 5.14
N PRO A 133 -15.80 -7.00 4.09
CA PRO A 133 -14.76 -7.14 3.08
C PRO A 133 -13.34 -7.05 3.64
N VAL A 134 -12.41 -7.76 3.03
CA VAL A 134 -10.98 -7.71 3.33
C VAL A 134 -10.27 -6.86 2.29
N VAL A 135 -9.57 -5.81 2.74
CA VAL A 135 -8.77 -4.91 1.93
C VAL A 135 -7.28 -5.24 2.11
N TYR A 136 -6.59 -5.50 1.02
CA TYR A 136 -5.13 -5.72 0.97
C TYR A 136 -4.44 -4.45 0.50
N ASN A 137 -3.98 -3.62 1.46
CA ASN A 137 -3.41 -2.29 1.26
C ASN A 137 -1.87 -2.39 1.21
N THR A 138 -1.32 -2.42 -0.01
CA THR A 138 0.08 -2.75 -0.27
C THR A 138 0.82 -1.64 -1.01
N GLY A 139 2.13 -1.61 -0.83
CA GLY A 139 3.02 -0.77 -1.64
C GLY A 139 3.12 -1.20 -3.12
N GLY A 140 2.41 -2.24 -3.55
CA GLY A 140 2.36 -2.68 -4.95
C GLY A 140 3.62 -3.41 -5.43
N TYR A 141 4.46 -3.89 -4.53
CA TYR A 141 5.68 -4.63 -4.87
C TYR A 141 5.56 -6.13 -4.52
N ASP A 142 4.38 -6.67 -4.78
CA ASP A 142 4.03 -8.07 -4.54
C ASP A 142 4.47 -8.96 -5.69
N SER A 143 4.87 -10.20 -5.40
CA SER A 143 5.14 -11.16 -6.45
C SER A 143 3.85 -11.85 -6.93
N PRO A 144 3.80 -12.36 -8.16
CA PRO A 144 2.68 -13.20 -8.61
C PRO A 144 2.44 -14.40 -7.72
N THR A 145 3.49 -15.00 -7.16
CA THR A 145 3.38 -16.13 -6.21
C THR A 145 2.70 -15.71 -4.91
N CYS A 146 3.00 -14.51 -4.40
CA CYS A 146 2.32 -13.94 -3.24
C CYS A 146 0.82 -13.79 -3.50
N LEU A 147 0.48 -13.16 -4.62
CA LEU A 147 -0.91 -12.88 -4.97
C LEU A 147 -1.72 -14.15 -5.25
N ALA A 148 -1.11 -15.17 -5.84
CA ALA A 148 -1.77 -16.45 -6.07
C ALA A 148 -2.23 -17.14 -4.77
N MET A 149 -1.52 -16.93 -3.65
CA MET A 149 -1.94 -17.45 -2.34
C MET A 149 -3.13 -16.71 -1.74
N LEU A 150 -3.39 -15.49 -2.20
CA LEU A 150 -4.45 -14.61 -1.72
C LEU A 150 -5.71 -14.65 -2.59
N ASP A 151 -5.66 -15.36 -3.73
CA ASP A 151 -6.80 -15.49 -4.66
C ASP A 151 -8.02 -16.09 -3.95
N GLY A 152 -9.16 -15.39 -4.02
CA GLY A 152 -10.40 -15.77 -3.32
C GLY A 152 -10.43 -15.41 -1.82
N LEU A 153 -9.33 -14.90 -1.24
CA LEU A 153 -9.27 -14.49 0.16
C LEU A 153 -9.39 -12.98 0.36
N VAL A 154 -8.95 -12.19 -0.60
CA VAL A 154 -9.00 -10.72 -0.61
C VAL A 154 -10.21 -10.27 -1.44
N ASP A 155 -10.97 -9.33 -0.91
CA ASP A 155 -12.13 -8.75 -1.59
C ASP A 155 -11.76 -7.47 -2.35
N VAL A 156 -10.93 -6.62 -1.74
CA VAL A 156 -10.48 -5.36 -2.34
C VAL A 156 -8.95 -5.30 -2.31
N TYR A 157 -8.33 -5.10 -3.47
CA TYR A 157 -6.92 -4.73 -3.55
C TYR A 157 -6.77 -3.21 -3.61
N LEU A 158 -5.89 -2.68 -2.74
CA LEU A 158 -5.53 -1.26 -2.63
C LEU A 158 -4.02 -1.08 -2.80
N PRO A 159 -3.48 -1.34 -4.00
CA PRO A 159 -2.04 -1.19 -4.25
C PRO A 159 -1.65 0.24 -4.59
N ASP A 160 -0.43 0.63 -4.22
CA ASP A 160 0.20 1.82 -4.76
C ASP A 160 0.83 1.53 -6.14
N ALA A 161 0.73 2.50 -7.06
CA ALA A 161 1.59 2.66 -8.22
C ALA A 161 2.53 3.83 -7.94
N LYS A 162 3.69 3.56 -7.30
CA LYS A 162 4.52 4.63 -6.70
C LYS A 162 5.30 5.45 -7.71
N ILE A 163 5.64 4.88 -8.86
CA ILE A 163 6.43 5.55 -9.89
C ILE A 163 6.15 4.93 -11.26
N GLY A 164 6.11 5.80 -12.29
CA GLY A 164 6.06 5.37 -13.68
C GLY A 164 7.43 4.97 -14.23
N LEU A 165 7.43 4.39 -15.44
CA LEU A 165 8.66 4.04 -16.15
C LEU A 165 9.37 5.31 -16.63
N SER A 166 10.70 5.33 -16.56
CA SER A 166 11.51 6.36 -17.21
C SER A 166 11.32 6.33 -18.73
N PRO A 167 11.29 7.48 -19.43
CA PRO A 167 11.14 7.52 -20.89
C PRO A 167 12.20 6.73 -21.65
N GLU A 168 13.41 6.63 -21.09
CA GLU A 168 14.54 5.93 -21.73
C GLU A 168 14.72 4.47 -21.26
N ALA A 169 13.88 4.00 -20.32
CA ALA A 169 14.04 2.66 -19.73
C ALA A 169 13.06 1.64 -20.31
N ASP A 170 13.51 0.39 -20.41
CA ASP A 170 12.62 -0.77 -20.55
C ASP A 170 12.06 -1.18 -19.18
N GLU A 171 10.87 -1.78 -19.15
CA GLU A 171 10.25 -2.22 -17.89
C GLU A 171 11.03 -3.32 -17.16
N ASN A 172 11.95 -3.99 -17.86
CA ASN A 172 12.83 -5.01 -17.30
C ASN A 172 14.15 -4.45 -16.77
N ASP A 173 14.46 -3.20 -17.11
CA ASP A 173 15.69 -2.56 -16.66
C ASP A 173 15.58 -2.13 -15.20
N PRO A 174 16.68 -2.23 -14.43
CA PRO A 174 16.75 -1.66 -13.11
C PRO A 174 16.57 -0.13 -13.14
N ASP A 175 15.61 0.37 -12.38
CA ASP A 175 15.38 1.82 -12.27
C ASP A 175 16.14 2.39 -11.06
N PRO A 176 17.16 3.28 -11.28
CA PRO A 176 17.92 3.88 -10.19
C PRO A 176 17.07 4.70 -9.23
N ASP A 177 16.04 5.42 -9.73
CA ASP A 177 15.16 6.22 -8.88
C ASP A 177 14.25 5.34 -8.02
N SER A 178 13.74 4.25 -8.59
CA SER A 178 12.99 3.24 -7.81
C SER A 178 13.83 2.66 -6.68
N MET A 179 15.11 2.39 -6.93
CA MET A 179 16.03 1.91 -5.88
C MET A 179 16.28 2.99 -4.82
N ARG A 180 16.53 4.23 -5.21
CA ARG A 180 16.83 5.33 -4.28
C ARG A 180 15.62 5.76 -3.46
N LEU A 181 14.45 5.88 -4.11
CA LEU A 181 13.25 6.40 -3.46
C LEU A 181 12.49 5.35 -2.65
N PHE A 182 12.50 4.09 -3.08
CA PHE A 182 11.65 3.03 -2.50
C PHE A 182 12.43 1.79 -2.03
N GLY A 183 13.72 1.73 -2.31
CA GLY A 183 14.58 0.58 -1.99
C GLY A 183 14.33 -0.66 -2.85
N ALA A 184 13.72 -0.51 -4.02
CA ALA A 184 13.31 -1.61 -4.90
C ALA A 184 13.64 -1.27 -6.37
N ARG A 185 14.78 -1.78 -6.87
CA ARG A 185 15.29 -1.46 -8.22
C ARG A 185 14.37 -1.94 -9.35
N ASP A 186 13.62 -3.01 -9.14
CA ASP A 186 12.71 -3.63 -10.13
C ASP A 186 11.24 -3.27 -9.80
N TYR A 187 11.01 -2.12 -9.13
CA TYR A 187 9.68 -1.76 -8.65
C TYR A 187 8.65 -1.72 -9.77
N VAL A 188 8.93 -1.01 -10.86
CA VAL A 188 7.99 -0.82 -11.98
C VAL A 188 7.56 -2.17 -12.56
N LYS A 189 8.51 -3.09 -12.79
CA LYS A 189 8.23 -4.43 -13.30
C LYS A 189 7.26 -5.21 -12.41
N TYR A 190 7.61 -5.35 -11.11
CA TYR A 190 6.78 -6.12 -10.19
C TYR A 190 5.44 -5.43 -9.90
N ASN A 191 5.41 -4.10 -9.85
CA ASN A 191 4.18 -3.34 -9.70
C ASN A 191 3.20 -3.62 -10.85
N ARG A 192 3.67 -3.57 -12.08
CA ARG A 192 2.84 -3.86 -13.27
C ARG A 192 2.31 -5.30 -13.28
N LEU A 193 3.16 -6.28 -12.91
CA LEU A 193 2.73 -7.67 -12.75
C LEU A 193 1.68 -7.83 -11.66
N ALA A 194 1.91 -7.20 -10.50
CA ALA A 194 1.00 -7.24 -9.37
C ALA A 194 -0.36 -6.61 -9.71
N LEU A 195 -0.38 -5.43 -10.31
CA LEU A 195 -1.60 -4.73 -10.68
C LEU A 195 -2.46 -5.53 -11.68
N LYS A 196 -1.83 -6.15 -12.70
CA LYS A 196 -2.53 -7.01 -13.66
C LYS A 196 -3.14 -8.24 -12.95
N GLU A 197 -2.39 -8.88 -12.05
CA GLU A 197 -2.86 -10.05 -11.31
C GLU A 197 -3.97 -9.70 -10.32
N MET A 198 -3.83 -8.60 -9.56
CA MET A 198 -4.87 -8.12 -8.66
C MET A 198 -6.18 -7.83 -9.41
N LYS A 199 -6.09 -7.15 -10.58
CA LYS A 199 -7.27 -6.92 -11.44
C LYS A 199 -7.88 -8.22 -11.94
N ARG A 200 -7.07 -9.22 -12.31
CA ARG A 200 -7.57 -10.54 -12.71
C ARG A 200 -8.40 -11.21 -11.62
N GLN A 201 -7.94 -11.10 -10.36
CA GLN A 201 -8.59 -11.76 -9.22
C GLN A 201 -9.91 -11.10 -8.81
N VAL A 202 -9.95 -9.78 -8.76
CA VAL A 202 -11.10 -9.07 -8.17
C VAL A 202 -11.89 -8.21 -9.16
N GLY A 203 -11.36 -7.93 -10.34
CA GLY A 203 -12.01 -7.10 -11.35
C GLY A 203 -11.99 -5.62 -11.03
N HIS A 204 -12.95 -4.87 -11.61
CA HIS A 204 -13.18 -3.47 -11.32
C HIS A 204 -13.80 -3.29 -9.93
N LEU A 205 -13.62 -2.08 -9.33
CA LEU A 205 -14.22 -1.76 -8.05
C LEU A 205 -15.76 -1.77 -8.15
N ILE A 206 -16.37 -2.49 -7.22
CA ILE A 206 -17.83 -2.58 -7.07
C ILE A 206 -18.18 -1.97 -5.71
N LEU A 207 -19.07 -1.00 -5.73
CA LEU A 207 -19.57 -0.36 -4.52
C LEU A 207 -20.93 -0.94 -4.12
N ASP A 208 -21.19 -1.06 -2.83
CA ASP A 208 -22.49 -1.44 -2.29
C ASP A 208 -23.50 -0.27 -2.35
N GLY A 209 -24.73 -0.50 -1.89
CA GLY A 209 -25.78 0.53 -1.87
C GLY A 209 -25.49 1.74 -0.95
N ARG A 210 -24.44 1.69 -0.15
CA ARG A 210 -23.95 2.79 0.71
C ARG A 210 -22.74 3.51 0.09
N GLY A 211 -22.29 3.10 -1.09
CA GLY A 211 -21.09 3.62 -1.73
C GLY A 211 -19.78 3.06 -1.15
N LEU A 212 -19.84 1.97 -0.38
CA LEU A 212 -18.65 1.31 0.18
C LEU A 212 -18.15 0.21 -0.75
N ALA A 213 -16.84 0.01 -0.77
CA ALA A 213 -16.18 -1.01 -1.57
C ALA A 213 -16.54 -2.42 -1.08
N ALA A 214 -17.22 -3.18 -1.93
CA ALA A 214 -17.56 -4.57 -1.68
C ALA A 214 -16.52 -5.53 -2.27
N LYS A 215 -15.99 -5.21 -3.45
CA LYS A 215 -14.98 -6.02 -4.17
C LYS A 215 -14.30 -5.16 -5.24
N GLY A 216 -13.05 -5.49 -5.58
CA GLY A 216 -12.40 -4.95 -6.78
C GLY A 216 -11.06 -4.29 -6.53
N LEU A 217 -10.56 -3.62 -7.56
CA LEU A 217 -9.26 -2.93 -7.55
C LEU A 217 -9.45 -1.43 -7.45
N LEU A 218 -8.80 -0.82 -6.45
CA LEU A 218 -8.62 0.63 -6.29
C LEU A 218 -7.13 0.93 -6.24
N VAL A 219 -6.57 1.54 -7.28
CA VAL A 219 -5.14 1.87 -7.34
C VAL A 219 -4.89 3.23 -6.71
N ARG A 220 -3.81 3.36 -5.94
CA ARG A 220 -3.33 4.64 -5.42
C ARG A 220 -2.11 5.12 -6.18
N HIS A 221 -2.02 6.41 -6.45
CA HIS A 221 -0.83 7.06 -6.98
C HIS A 221 -0.54 8.34 -6.20
N LEU A 222 0.61 8.37 -5.50
CA LEU A 222 1.06 9.56 -4.80
C LEU A 222 1.79 10.47 -5.76
N VAL A 223 1.23 11.66 -6.00
CA VAL A 223 1.90 12.70 -6.78
C VAL A 223 3.08 13.24 -5.97
N LEU A 224 4.26 13.25 -6.58
CA LEU A 224 5.46 13.82 -5.98
C LEU A 224 5.82 15.15 -6.68
N PRO A 225 6.40 16.11 -5.95
CA PRO A 225 6.92 17.35 -6.54
C PRO A 225 7.87 17.08 -7.70
N ASP A 226 7.96 18.01 -8.64
CA ASP A 226 8.86 17.96 -9.82
C ASP A 226 8.66 16.69 -10.69
N ASN A 227 7.46 16.10 -10.66
CA ASN A 227 7.12 14.84 -11.34
C ASN A 227 8.06 13.66 -11.00
N LEU A 228 8.61 13.62 -9.79
CA LEU A 228 9.53 12.55 -9.37
C LEU A 228 8.87 11.16 -9.37
N ALA A 229 7.54 11.09 -9.26
CA ALA A 229 6.76 9.85 -9.41
C ALA A 229 6.53 9.47 -10.89
N ARG A 230 6.97 10.28 -11.86
CA ARG A 230 6.67 10.08 -13.30
C ARG A 230 5.18 9.81 -13.51
N THR A 231 4.36 10.69 -12.95
CA THR A 231 2.90 10.57 -12.90
C THR A 231 2.28 10.41 -14.28
N ASP A 232 2.81 11.12 -15.29
CA ASP A 232 2.38 10.98 -16.68
C ASP A 232 2.53 9.56 -17.22
N SER A 233 3.70 8.95 -17.01
CA SER A 233 3.99 7.58 -17.42
C SER A 233 3.15 6.56 -16.64
N ALA A 234 2.99 6.76 -15.33
CA ALA A 234 2.18 5.90 -14.48
C ALA A 234 0.70 5.91 -14.93
N LEU A 235 0.09 7.09 -15.10
CA LEU A 235 -1.31 7.22 -15.47
C LEU A 235 -1.63 6.67 -16.86
N ARG A 236 -0.74 6.91 -17.86
CA ARG A 236 -0.89 6.30 -19.19
C ARG A 236 -0.89 4.79 -19.10
N TRP A 237 0.09 4.21 -18.39
CA TRP A 237 0.17 2.77 -18.24
C TRP A 237 -1.07 2.17 -17.53
N LEU A 238 -1.53 2.82 -16.46
CA LEU A 238 -2.74 2.40 -15.73
C LEU A 238 -3.96 2.39 -16.66
N ARG A 239 -4.16 3.46 -17.41
CA ARG A 239 -5.27 3.58 -18.39
C ARG A 239 -5.18 2.51 -19.47
N ASP A 240 -4.01 2.29 -20.05
CA ASP A 240 -3.83 1.42 -21.22
C ASP A 240 -3.93 -0.08 -20.85
N HIS A 241 -3.55 -0.46 -19.63
CA HIS A 241 -3.51 -1.86 -19.21
C HIS A 241 -4.61 -2.25 -18.22
N LEU A 242 -5.13 -1.30 -17.45
CA LEU A 242 -6.20 -1.56 -16.50
C LEU A 242 -7.55 -0.96 -16.93
N GLY A 243 -7.57 -0.15 -17.99
CA GLY A 243 -8.77 0.42 -18.60
C GLY A 243 -9.20 1.76 -18.01
N ALA A 244 -10.06 2.47 -18.74
CA ALA A 244 -10.58 3.79 -18.34
C ALA A 244 -11.53 3.72 -17.13
N ASP A 245 -12.18 2.56 -16.91
CA ASP A 245 -13.09 2.34 -15.77
C ASP A 245 -12.35 2.06 -14.45
N LEU A 246 -11.00 2.15 -14.45
CA LEU A 246 -10.21 1.99 -13.24
C LEU A 246 -10.58 3.04 -12.20
N HIS A 247 -10.81 2.58 -10.96
CA HIS A 247 -10.87 3.49 -9.81
C HIS A 247 -9.46 3.81 -9.35
N LEU A 248 -9.15 5.09 -9.31
CA LEU A 248 -7.85 5.65 -8.97
C LEU A 248 -7.97 6.62 -7.79
N SER A 249 -7.15 6.46 -6.77
CA SER A 249 -6.91 7.51 -5.76
C SER A 249 -5.64 8.26 -6.14
N LEU A 250 -5.81 9.48 -6.66
CA LEU A 250 -4.69 10.37 -6.96
C LEU A 250 -4.39 11.18 -5.71
N MET A 251 -3.31 10.79 -5.01
CA MET A 251 -3.02 11.31 -3.67
C MET A 251 -2.17 12.58 -3.72
N ALA A 252 -2.58 13.59 -2.94
CA ALA A 252 -1.86 14.85 -2.74
C ALA A 252 -1.02 14.87 -1.44
N GLN A 253 -1.04 13.79 -0.66
CA GLN A 253 -0.55 13.73 0.72
C GLN A 253 0.97 13.72 0.87
N TYR A 254 1.74 14.06 -0.18
CA TYR A 254 3.18 14.11 -0.06
C TYR A 254 3.62 15.14 0.98
N HIS A 255 4.45 14.69 1.89
CA HIS A 255 5.11 15.52 2.88
C HIS A 255 6.55 15.05 3.10
N PRO A 256 7.52 15.96 3.17
CA PRO A 256 8.88 15.61 3.59
C PRO A 256 8.86 14.96 4.97
N ALA A 257 9.23 13.66 5.02
CA ALA A 257 9.22 12.85 6.23
C ALA A 257 10.45 11.94 6.26
N HIS A 258 10.69 11.25 7.36
CA HIS A 258 11.75 10.24 7.52
C HIS A 258 13.12 10.78 7.11
N LEU A 259 13.80 10.15 6.13
CA LEU A 259 15.15 10.54 5.69
C LEU A 259 15.20 11.90 5.00
N ILE A 260 14.08 12.37 4.44
CA ILE A 260 13.98 13.68 3.79
C ILE A 260 13.85 14.79 4.85
N LYS A 261 13.17 14.54 5.97
CA LYS A 261 12.96 15.52 7.04
C LYS A 261 14.24 15.84 7.82
N VAL A 262 15.19 14.92 7.87
CA VAL A 262 16.43 15.04 8.68
C VAL A 262 17.44 16.06 8.10
N GLY A 263 17.01 16.95 7.19
CA GLY A 263 17.82 18.06 6.67
C GLY A 263 19.08 17.57 5.91
N ASP A 264 19.52 18.34 4.94
CA ASP A 264 20.81 18.21 4.22
C ASP A 264 21.43 16.80 4.04
N ASN A 265 20.58 15.75 3.87
CA ASN A 265 21.12 14.45 3.50
C ASN A 265 21.71 14.54 2.08
N PRO A 266 23.05 14.44 1.91
CA PRO A 266 23.71 14.63 0.61
C PRO A 266 23.18 13.68 -0.47
N GLU A 267 22.68 12.52 -0.08
CA GLU A 267 22.14 11.48 -0.99
C GLU A 267 20.91 11.97 -1.75
N TYR A 268 20.10 12.87 -1.16
CA TYR A 268 18.86 13.37 -1.78
C TYR A 268 18.96 14.79 -2.32
N ARG A 269 20.15 15.39 -2.34
CA ARG A 269 20.38 16.71 -2.94
C ARG A 269 20.05 16.79 -4.43
N SER A 270 20.11 15.66 -5.13
CA SER A 270 19.70 15.56 -6.54
C SER A 270 18.18 15.59 -6.74
N TYR A 271 17.39 15.54 -5.66
CA TYR A 271 15.93 15.58 -5.68
C TYR A 271 15.38 16.74 -4.84
N PRO A 272 15.62 17.99 -5.23
CA PRO A 272 15.25 19.17 -4.41
C PRO A 272 13.75 19.27 -4.16
N GLY A 273 12.92 18.74 -5.05
CA GLY A 273 11.47 18.66 -4.86
C GLY A 273 11.04 17.87 -3.65
N LEU A 274 11.82 16.86 -3.21
CA LEU A 274 11.48 16.09 -2.02
C LEU A 274 11.52 16.91 -0.73
N GLY A 275 12.24 18.05 -0.70
CA GLY A 275 12.31 18.93 0.47
C GLY A 275 11.09 19.82 0.70
N ARG A 276 10.10 19.79 -0.17
CA ARG A 276 8.90 20.63 -0.10
C ARG A 276 7.61 19.84 -0.29
N PRO A 277 6.46 20.31 0.23
CA PRO A 277 5.18 19.72 -0.10
C PRO A 277 4.83 19.94 -1.59
N LEU A 278 3.84 19.18 -2.06
CA LEU A 278 3.27 19.35 -3.39
C LEU A 278 2.56 20.71 -3.49
N SER A 279 2.73 21.40 -4.60
CA SER A 279 1.99 22.65 -4.87
C SER A 279 0.63 22.38 -5.50
N VAL A 280 -0.33 23.29 -5.28
CA VAL A 280 -1.67 23.23 -5.89
C VAL A 280 -1.57 23.05 -7.40
N ARG A 281 -0.73 23.87 -8.07
CA ARG A 281 -0.55 23.83 -9.53
C ARG A 281 -0.02 22.50 -10.05
N GLU A 282 0.89 21.86 -9.31
CA GLU A 282 1.40 20.52 -9.67
C GLU A 282 0.30 19.49 -9.57
N TYR A 283 -0.50 19.54 -8.51
CA TYR A 283 -1.57 18.58 -8.29
C TYR A 283 -2.70 18.72 -9.31
N GLU A 284 -3.17 19.95 -9.55
CA GLU A 284 -4.19 20.25 -10.56
C GLU A 284 -3.76 19.78 -11.96
N LYS A 285 -2.51 20.02 -12.34
CA LYS A 285 -1.96 19.54 -13.62
C LYS A 285 -2.16 18.02 -13.77
N TRP A 286 -1.92 17.25 -12.73
CA TRP A 286 -2.02 15.78 -12.82
C TRP A 286 -3.45 15.27 -12.69
N THR A 287 -4.30 16.00 -12.00
CA THR A 287 -5.74 15.76 -11.98
C THR A 287 -6.35 15.97 -13.37
N ASP A 288 -6.06 17.10 -14.01
CA ASP A 288 -6.51 17.40 -15.37
C ASP A 288 -5.97 16.37 -16.37
N PHE A 289 -4.72 15.95 -16.18
CA PHE A 289 -4.12 14.93 -17.04
C PHE A 289 -4.81 13.57 -16.89
N ALA A 290 -5.13 13.13 -15.67
CA ALA A 290 -5.88 11.90 -15.43
C ALA A 290 -7.25 11.94 -16.14
N TRP A 291 -7.98 13.04 -16.04
CA TRP A 291 -9.27 13.24 -16.70
C TRP A 291 -9.14 13.27 -18.23
N SER A 292 -8.08 13.91 -18.76
CA SER A 292 -7.80 13.93 -20.21
C SER A 292 -7.51 12.54 -20.79
N LEU A 293 -7.05 11.60 -19.96
CA LEU A 293 -6.88 10.19 -20.31
C LEU A 293 -8.18 9.37 -20.22
N GLY A 294 -9.29 9.95 -19.77
CA GLY A 294 -10.55 9.27 -19.53
C GLY A 294 -10.66 8.53 -18.20
N LEU A 295 -9.74 8.75 -17.25
CA LEU A 295 -9.78 8.16 -15.91
C LEU A 295 -10.76 8.95 -15.01
N HIS A 296 -12.06 8.83 -15.31
CA HIS A 296 -13.10 9.64 -14.63
C HIS A 296 -13.47 9.11 -13.24
N ASN A 297 -13.15 7.84 -12.92
CA ASN A 297 -13.32 7.28 -11.58
C ASN A 297 -12.14 7.61 -10.66
N THR A 298 -11.63 8.85 -10.74
CA THR A 298 -10.49 9.31 -9.94
C THR A 298 -10.97 10.06 -8.69
N PHE A 299 -10.61 9.53 -7.53
CA PHE A 299 -10.75 10.25 -6.25
C PHE A 299 -9.61 11.25 -6.13
N VAL A 300 -9.98 12.52 -5.98
CA VAL A 300 -9.07 13.65 -5.84
C VAL A 300 -9.09 14.09 -4.38
N GLN A 301 -7.93 14.40 -3.82
CA GLN A 301 -7.80 14.84 -2.43
C GLN A 301 -7.67 16.36 -2.34
N ASP A 302 -8.19 16.92 -1.26
CA ASP A 302 -7.89 18.29 -0.88
C ASP A 302 -6.45 18.37 -0.33
N LEU A 303 -5.66 19.32 -0.84
CA LEU A 303 -4.29 19.53 -0.37
C LEU A 303 -4.20 19.95 1.11
N GLU A 304 -5.24 20.61 1.64
CA GLU A 304 -5.31 20.96 3.06
C GLU A 304 -5.52 19.72 3.94
N ALA A 305 -6.30 18.74 3.47
CA ALA A 305 -6.51 17.47 4.16
C ALA A 305 -5.22 16.66 4.32
N ALA A 306 -4.24 16.85 3.44
CA ALA A 306 -2.93 16.19 3.50
C ALA A 306 -2.13 16.50 4.78
N THR A 307 -2.49 17.54 5.52
CA THR A 307 -1.83 17.91 6.79
C THR A 307 -2.49 17.33 8.02
N GLN A 308 -3.76 16.92 7.94
CA GLN A 308 -4.59 16.60 9.10
C GLN A 308 -4.58 15.13 9.51
N MET A 309 -4.23 14.22 8.61
CA MET A 309 -4.31 12.76 8.83
C MET A 309 -2.93 12.10 8.80
N ARG A 310 -1.97 12.65 9.52
CA ARG A 310 -0.62 12.07 9.63
C ARG A 310 -0.54 11.12 10.81
N PRO A 311 -0.17 9.87 10.58
CA PRO A 311 0.01 8.94 11.68
C PRO A 311 1.26 9.29 12.50
N ASP A 312 1.12 9.23 13.83
CA ASP A 312 2.21 9.31 14.78
C ASP A 312 2.18 8.08 15.69
N PHE A 313 2.98 7.09 15.35
CA PHE A 313 3.01 5.81 16.06
C PHE A 313 3.72 5.88 17.42
N ASP A 314 4.24 7.03 17.84
CA ASP A 314 4.75 7.26 19.18
C ASP A 314 3.60 7.64 20.16
N LYS A 315 2.42 7.95 19.64
CA LYS A 315 1.23 8.28 20.43
C LYS A 315 0.31 7.09 20.64
N PRO A 316 -0.44 7.03 21.77
CA PRO A 316 -1.47 6.01 21.99
C PRO A 316 -2.60 6.07 20.96
N ASP A 317 -2.97 7.26 20.50
CA ASP A 317 -3.87 7.50 19.37
C ASP A 317 -3.03 7.97 18.18
N VAL A 318 -2.94 7.10 17.20
CA VAL A 318 -2.03 7.24 16.06
C VAL A 318 -2.36 8.46 15.18
N PHE A 319 -3.60 8.96 15.22
CA PHE A 319 -4.09 10.06 14.35
C PHE A 319 -4.51 11.31 15.11
N ASN A 320 -4.21 11.42 16.43
CA ASN A 320 -4.50 12.59 17.27
C ASN A 320 -3.25 13.27 17.85
#